data_d89391f61c5f24305508f9b125f25676
#
_entry.id   d89391f61c5f24305508f9b125f25676
#
_cell.length_a   1.000
_cell.length_b   1.000
_cell.length_c   1.000
_cell.angle_alpha   90.00
_cell.angle_beta   90.00
_cell.angle_gamma   90.00
#
_symmetry.space_group_name_H-M   'P 1'
#
loop_
_entity.id
_entity.type
_entity.pdbx_description
1 polymer ?
#
loop_
_entity_poly.entity_id
_entity_poly.type
_entity_poly.pdbx_seq_one_letter_code
_entity_poly.pdbx_strand_id
1 'polypeptide(L)'
;MSATFKARHTAEDRERRRSIAFLNWAHAIDHFVLLIYPTVVIGLEVVYQRSYSELIALSSTAFIAFGVFSLPAGWLADRWSRRNMMGAFYIGCGLSLAAAGLAPNLTTMAVAMFALGMFAAIYHPVGMAMLIEATNARGRSLAFNGVCGNLGVALAAGISAALATWVSWRAAFYVPAVLFVLTGIVYLWVTPYDRHQAKSRVSSPAVPLTPRLAVMLFGLFIVIALSAGLTFNVLTIALPKIVDERLSRDLPLLFVGGIATAVLVCGALAQLTVGRLVEWVPPHVIFAIVTGLGFLGNLWAAYTSGTALLVALAIAVAAIYGQVTVNDMIMARYTADAWRGRVYAVRYFLLFISAGAAIGMIALLHETGGFSLVLGVNAVIALLLFVTTLALVAMIISVEGRQRTQPAE
;
A
#
# COMPACT_ATOMS: atom_id res chain seq x y z
N MET A 1 -25.51 -4.66 38.87
CA MET A 1 -25.05 -5.27 37.60
C MET A 1 -24.41 -6.63 37.90
N SER A 2 -24.94 -7.71 37.34
CA SER A 2 -24.55 -9.09 37.74
C SER A 2 -23.13 -9.41 37.25
N ALA A 3 -22.42 -10.28 37.99
CA ALA A 3 -21.07 -10.77 37.69
C ALA A 3 -21.00 -11.39 36.28
N THR A 4 -22.07 -12.01 35.82
CA THR A 4 -22.26 -12.55 34.47
C THR A 4 -22.24 -11.45 33.35
N PHE A 5 -22.82 -10.30 33.61
CA PHE A 5 -22.80 -9.17 32.65
C PHE A 5 -21.38 -8.59 32.50
N LYS A 6 -20.64 -8.46 33.61
CA LYS A 6 -19.25 -7.98 33.61
C LYS A 6 -18.30 -8.95 32.92
N ALA A 7 -18.49 -10.26 33.14
CA ALA A 7 -17.69 -11.32 32.52
C ALA A 7 -17.93 -11.39 30.98
N ARG A 8 -19.18 -11.20 30.52
CA ARG A 8 -19.54 -11.18 29.11
C ARG A 8 -18.90 -9.99 28.37
N HIS A 9 -18.96 -8.78 28.95
CA HIS A 9 -18.31 -7.60 28.39
C HIS A 9 -16.79 -7.76 28.26
N THR A 10 -16.14 -8.36 29.26
CA THR A 10 -14.68 -8.60 29.20
C THR A 10 -14.30 -9.67 28.18
N ALA A 11 -15.17 -10.63 27.89
CA ALA A 11 -14.94 -11.64 26.85
C ALA A 11 -15.09 -11.04 25.44
N GLU A 12 -16.14 -10.27 25.21
CA GLU A 12 -16.37 -9.56 23.94
C GLU A 12 -15.26 -8.54 23.62
N ASP A 13 -14.74 -7.83 24.63
CA ASP A 13 -13.62 -6.91 24.47
C ASP A 13 -12.32 -7.64 24.11
N ARG A 14 -12.06 -8.80 24.69
CA ARG A 14 -10.90 -9.63 24.35
C ARG A 14 -10.97 -10.16 22.93
N GLU A 15 -12.14 -10.64 22.52
CA GLU A 15 -12.38 -11.11 21.15
C GLU A 15 -12.18 -10.00 20.12
N ARG A 16 -12.74 -8.82 20.39
CA ARG A 16 -12.58 -7.64 19.55
C ARG A 16 -11.10 -7.23 19.41
N ARG A 17 -10.36 -7.13 20.51
CA ARG A 17 -8.91 -6.80 20.48
C ARG A 17 -8.11 -7.81 19.71
N ARG A 18 -8.42 -9.10 19.85
CA ARG A 18 -7.77 -10.19 19.11
C ARG A 18 -8.06 -10.07 17.60
N SER A 19 -9.32 -9.82 17.21
CA SER A 19 -9.69 -9.60 15.82
C SER A 19 -8.93 -8.42 15.22
N ILE A 20 -8.87 -7.27 15.90
CA ILE A 20 -8.10 -6.10 15.46
C ILE A 20 -6.61 -6.42 15.31
N ALA A 21 -6.03 -7.21 16.22
CA ALA A 21 -4.63 -7.60 16.13
C ALA A 21 -4.35 -8.45 14.89
N PHE A 22 -5.19 -9.43 14.59
CA PHE A 22 -5.08 -10.20 13.34
C PHE A 22 -5.24 -9.33 12.10
N LEU A 23 -6.20 -8.39 12.08
CA LEU A 23 -6.40 -7.50 10.93
C LEU A 23 -5.21 -6.55 10.71
N ASN A 24 -4.57 -6.08 11.78
CA ASN A 24 -3.33 -5.29 11.70
C ASN A 24 -2.16 -6.14 11.17
N TRP A 25 -2.04 -7.37 11.64
CA TRP A 25 -1.05 -8.32 11.16
C TRP A 25 -1.30 -8.70 9.70
N ALA A 26 -2.57 -8.89 9.29
CA ALA A 26 -2.94 -9.13 7.92
C ALA A 26 -2.51 -7.98 6.99
N HIS A 27 -2.64 -6.72 7.42
CA HIS A 27 -2.20 -5.58 6.62
C HIS A 27 -0.68 -5.57 6.40
N ALA A 28 0.07 -5.90 7.45
CA ALA A 28 1.52 -6.04 7.29
C ALA A 28 1.88 -7.18 6.32
N ILE A 29 1.23 -8.34 6.43
CA ILE A 29 1.43 -9.48 5.52
C ILE A 29 1.08 -9.09 4.08
N ASP A 30 -0.06 -8.45 3.85
CA ASP A 30 -0.56 -8.11 2.52
C ASP A 30 0.47 -7.34 1.70
N HIS A 31 1.07 -6.32 2.29
CA HIS A 31 2.12 -5.55 1.63
C HIS A 31 3.48 -6.26 1.59
N PHE A 32 3.81 -7.02 2.63
CA PHE A 32 5.07 -7.75 2.72
C PHE A 32 5.20 -8.80 1.61
N VAL A 33 4.15 -9.61 1.38
CA VAL A 33 4.22 -10.75 0.44
C VAL A 33 4.46 -10.31 -0.99
N LEU A 34 3.90 -9.18 -1.41
CA LEU A 34 4.05 -8.66 -2.76
C LEU A 34 5.44 -8.10 -3.04
N LEU A 35 6.21 -7.74 -1.98
CA LEU A 35 7.52 -7.12 -2.08
C LEU A 35 8.69 -8.06 -1.79
N ILE A 36 8.44 -9.34 -1.48
CA ILE A 36 9.49 -10.36 -1.35
C ILE A 36 10.23 -10.51 -2.67
N TYR A 37 9.49 -10.79 -3.75
CA TYR A 37 10.07 -11.07 -5.07
C TYR A 37 10.89 -9.89 -5.63
N PRO A 38 10.43 -8.62 -5.58
CA PRO A 38 11.22 -7.46 -6.01
C PRO A 38 12.60 -7.33 -5.33
N THR A 39 12.79 -7.89 -4.15
CA THR A 39 14.09 -7.93 -3.48
C THR A 39 14.90 -9.15 -3.89
N VAL A 40 14.27 -10.31 -3.89
CA VAL A 40 14.94 -11.59 -4.20
C VAL A 40 15.41 -11.63 -5.65
N VAL A 41 14.70 -10.96 -6.56
CA VAL A 41 15.00 -10.92 -8.00
C VAL A 41 16.43 -10.46 -8.30
N ILE A 42 17.03 -9.62 -7.46
CA ILE A 42 18.42 -9.18 -7.59
C ILE A 42 19.38 -10.37 -7.61
N GLY A 43 19.19 -11.32 -6.70
CA GLY A 43 20.00 -12.56 -6.68
C GLY A 43 19.62 -13.57 -7.78
N LEU A 44 18.41 -13.49 -8.34
CA LEU A 44 17.94 -14.41 -9.37
C LEU A 44 18.51 -14.12 -10.77
N GLU A 45 19.06 -12.92 -11.01
CA GLU A 45 19.75 -12.58 -12.26
C GLU A 45 20.88 -13.58 -12.56
N VAL A 46 21.65 -13.92 -11.55
CA VAL A 46 22.73 -14.90 -11.65
C VAL A 46 22.20 -16.34 -11.75
N VAL A 47 21.15 -16.68 -11.01
CA VAL A 47 20.57 -18.03 -10.96
C VAL A 47 19.94 -18.42 -12.30
N TYR A 48 19.19 -17.50 -12.92
CA TYR A 48 18.44 -17.77 -14.15
C TYR A 48 19.13 -17.26 -15.41
N GLN A 49 20.28 -16.55 -15.28
CA GLN A 49 20.99 -15.94 -16.42
C GLN A 49 20.07 -15.06 -17.26
N ARG A 50 19.28 -14.22 -16.61
CA ARG A 50 18.29 -13.33 -17.19
C ARG A 50 18.47 -11.90 -16.66
N SER A 51 18.07 -10.91 -17.45
CA SER A 51 18.13 -9.51 -17.03
C SER A 51 17.14 -9.22 -15.90
N TYR A 52 17.43 -8.18 -15.12
CA TYR A 52 16.49 -7.69 -14.11
C TYR A 52 15.14 -7.36 -14.73
N SER A 53 15.12 -6.73 -15.90
CA SER A 53 13.90 -6.32 -16.60
C SER A 53 13.01 -7.52 -16.95
N GLU A 54 13.59 -8.61 -17.45
CA GLU A 54 12.87 -9.85 -17.73
C GLU A 54 12.30 -10.48 -16.46
N LEU A 55 13.10 -10.49 -15.38
CA LEU A 55 12.72 -11.14 -14.14
C LEU A 55 11.67 -10.32 -13.37
N ILE A 56 11.86 -9.00 -13.24
CA ILE A 56 10.91 -8.17 -12.49
C ILE A 56 9.52 -8.14 -13.15
N ALA A 57 9.47 -8.29 -14.48
CA ALA A 57 8.22 -8.39 -15.23
C ALA A 57 7.33 -9.55 -14.75
N LEU A 58 7.90 -10.64 -14.23
CA LEU A 58 7.13 -11.76 -13.66
C LEU A 58 6.28 -11.35 -12.46
N SER A 59 6.72 -10.36 -11.68
CA SER A 59 5.91 -9.87 -10.55
C SER A 59 4.61 -9.20 -11.00
N SER A 60 4.51 -8.77 -12.27
CA SER A 60 3.26 -8.21 -12.80
C SER A 60 2.09 -9.19 -12.67
N THR A 61 2.33 -10.49 -12.73
CA THR A 61 1.29 -11.51 -12.54
C THR A 61 0.62 -11.42 -11.18
N ALA A 62 1.41 -11.20 -10.11
CA ALA A 62 0.88 -11.00 -8.77
C ALA A 62 0.06 -9.69 -8.66
N PHE A 63 0.60 -8.59 -9.15
CA PHE A 63 -0.06 -7.29 -9.01
C PHE A 63 -1.30 -7.15 -9.89
N ILE A 64 -1.31 -7.76 -11.08
CA ILE A 64 -2.52 -7.84 -11.93
C ILE A 64 -3.58 -8.71 -11.25
N ALA A 65 -3.21 -9.89 -10.74
CA ALA A 65 -4.13 -10.73 -10.00
C ALA A 65 -4.69 -10.02 -8.78
N PHE A 66 -3.85 -9.32 -8.01
CA PHE A 66 -4.26 -8.50 -6.87
C PHE A 66 -5.33 -7.47 -7.25
N GLY A 67 -5.14 -6.72 -8.32
CA GLY A 67 -6.12 -5.76 -8.81
C GLY A 67 -7.42 -6.41 -9.27
N VAL A 68 -7.34 -7.45 -10.10
CA VAL A 68 -8.50 -8.12 -10.70
C VAL A 68 -9.35 -8.84 -9.64
N PHE A 69 -8.72 -9.52 -8.69
CA PHE A 69 -9.45 -10.33 -7.70
C PHE A 69 -9.94 -9.55 -6.48
N SER A 70 -9.57 -8.29 -6.31
CA SER A 70 -10.06 -7.46 -5.20
C SER A 70 -11.59 -7.26 -5.22
N LEU A 71 -12.20 -7.09 -6.39
CA LEU A 71 -13.65 -6.93 -6.53
C LEU A 71 -14.40 -8.25 -6.26
N PRO A 72 -14.04 -9.40 -6.89
CA PRO A 72 -14.62 -10.70 -6.57
C PRO A 72 -14.45 -11.09 -5.10
N ALA A 73 -13.33 -10.76 -4.46
CA ALA A 73 -13.08 -11.08 -3.06
C ALA A 73 -14.08 -10.38 -2.12
N GLY A 74 -14.36 -9.09 -2.34
CA GLY A 74 -15.37 -8.36 -1.59
C GLY A 74 -16.78 -8.93 -1.77
N TRP A 75 -17.16 -9.22 -3.01
CA TRP A 75 -18.44 -9.82 -3.34
C TRP A 75 -18.62 -11.22 -2.71
N LEU A 76 -17.57 -12.04 -2.71
CA LEU A 76 -17.60 -13.38 -2.11
C LEU A 76 -17.68 -13.31 -0.58
N ALA A 77 -16.96 -12.37 0.03
CA ALA A 77 -16.99 -12.16 1.48
C ALA A 77 -18.38 -11.84 2.01
N ASP A 78 -19.15 -11.04 1.26
CA ASP A 78 -20.52 -10.68 1.63
C ASP A 78 -21.52 -11.85 1.50
N ARG A 79 -21.20 -12.87 0.70
CA ARG A 79 -22.06 -14.05 0.47
C ARG A 79 -21.65 -15.28 1.25
N TRP A 80 -20.39 -15.42 1.54
CA TRP A 80 -19.86 -16.60 2.23
C TRP A 80 -19.55 -16.29 3.71
N SER A 81 -18.36 -15.75 4.01
CA SER A 81 -17.94 -15.41 5.37
C SER A 81 -16.67 -14.57 5.30
N ARG A 82 -16.67 -13.41 5.94
CA ARG A 82 -15.48 -12.55 6.03
C ARG A 82 -14.36 -13.23 6.81
N ARG A 83 -14.70 -13.95 7.89
CA ARG A 83 -13.74 -14.76 8.65
C ARG A 83 -13.08 -15.81 7.77
N ASN A 84 -13.83 -16.58 7.01
CA ASN A 84 -13.27 -17.63 6.18
C ASN A 84 -12.45 -17.05 5.01
N MET A 85 -12.87 -15.91 4.46
CA MET A 85 -12.08 -15.17 3.46
C MET A 85 -10.74 -14.73 4.03
N MET A 86 -10.69 -14.20 5.27
CA MET A 86 -9.42 -13.87 5.92
C MET A 86 -8.56 -15.10 6.22
N GLY A 87 -9.17 -16.24 6.55
CA GLY A 87 -8.46 -17.53 6.65
C GLY A 87 -7.86 -17.94 5.30
N ALA A 88 -8.63 -17.81 4.21
CA ALA A 88 -8.14 -18.05 2.85
C ALA A 88 -7.00 -17.11 2.44
N PHE A 89 -7.06 -15.83 2.85
CA PHE A 89 -5.98 -14.87 2.68
C PHE A 89 -4.66 -15.38 3.29
N TYR A 90 -4.65 -15.70 4.58
CA TYR A 90 -3.43 -16.14 5.27
C TYR A 90 -2.86 -17.44 4.69
N ILE A 91 -3.71 -18.47 4.60
CA ILE A 91 -3.30 -19.80 4.13
C ILE A 91 -2.94 -19.75 2.65
N GLY A 92 -3.73 -19.08 1.83
CA GLY A 92 -3.50 -18.94 0.40
C GLY A 92 -2.21 -18.19 0.06
N CYS A 93 -1.94 -17.06 0.74
CA CYS A 93 -0.66 -16.37 0.61
C CYS A 93 0.51 -17.26 1.00
N GLY A 94 0.41 -17.97 2.13
CA GLY A 94 1.45 -18.88 2.58
C GLY A 94 1.71 -20.03 1.60
N LEU A 95 0.66 -20.69 1.11
CA LEU A 95 0.80 -21.76 0.12
C LEU A 95 1.35 -21.26 -1.23
N SER A 96 0.95 -20.08 -1.67
CA SER A 96 1.47 -19.46 -2.90
C SER A 96 2.96 -19.12 -2.76
N LEU A 97 3.39 -18.61 -1.59
CA LEU A 97 4.82 -18.40 -1.31
C LEU A 97 5.60 -19.72 -1.29
N ALA A 98 5.06 -20.76 -0.67
CA ALA A 98 5.69 -22.09 -0.70
C ALA A 98 5.85 -22.58 -2.14
N ALA A 99 4.82 -22.43 -2.98
CA ALA A 99 4.88 -22.78 -4.41
C ALA A 99 5.94 -21.93 -5.16
N ALA A 100 6.07 -20.63 -4.86
CA ALA A 100 7.10 -19.79 -5.45
C ALA A 100 8.51 -20.23 -5.04
N GLY A 101 8.72 -20.61 -3.78
CA GLY A 101 9.99 -21.16 -3.29
C GLY A 101 10.34 -22.53 -3.92
N LEU A 102 9.33 -23.33 -4.26
CA LEU A 102 9.48 -24.64 -4.92
C LEU A 102 9.62 -24.53 -6.44
N ALA A 103 9.36 -23.35 -7.04
CA ALA A 103 9.30 -23.20 -8.48
C ALA A 103 10.60 -23.67 -9.17
N PRO A 104 10.53 -24.65 -10.11
CA PRO A 104 11.68 -25.17 -10.83
C PRO A 104 12.07 -24.27 -12.02
N ASN A 105 11.17 -23.39 -12.47
CA ASN A 105 11.37 -22.52 -13.61
C ASN A 105 10.52 -21.25 -13.49
N LEU A 106 10.74 -20.29 -14.40
CA LEU A 106 10.09 -18.98 -14.38
C LEU A 106 8.57 -19.04 -14.63
N THR A 107 8.10 -20.02 -15.41
CA THR A 107 6.66 -20.18 -15.67
C THR A 107 5.92 -20.58 -14.40
N THR A 108 6.43 -21.58 -13.68
CA THR A 108 5.83 -22.00 -12.39
C THR A 108 5.96 -20.92 -11.33
N MET A 109 7.04 -20.14 -11.34
CA MET A 109 7.19 -18.95 -10.49
C MET A 109 6.07 -17.93 -10.81
N ALA A 110 5.84 -17.62 -12.09
CA ALA A 110 4.79 -16.68 -12.50
C ALA A 110 3.39 -17.14 -12.07
N VAL A 111 3.09 -18.44 -12.18
CA VAL A 111 1.82 -19.03 -11.71
C VAL A 111 1.68 -18.91 -10.18
N ALA A 112 2.75 -19.19 -9.45
CA ALA A 112 2.74 -19.04 -7.98
C ALA A 112 2.56 -17.58 -7.56
N MET A 113 3.21 -16.64 -8.26
CA MET A 113 3.03 -15.20 -8.04
C MET A 113 1.60 -14.73 -8.38
N PHE A 114 1.00 -15.26 -9.45
CA PHE A 114 -0.41 -14.99 -9.77
C PHE A 114 -1.34 -15.46 -8.64
N ALA A 115 -1.15 -16.68 -8.14
CA ALA A 115 -1.91 -17.21 -7.01
C ALA A 115 -1.70 -16.36 -5.74
N LEU A 116 -0.47 -15.90 -5.49
CA LEU A 116 -0.17 -14.99 -4.39
C LEU A 116 -0.98 -13.70 -4.46
N GLY A 117 -1.00 -13.06 -5.64
CA GLY A 117 -1.79 -11.84 -5.86
C GLY A 117 -3.29 -12.06 -5.70
N MET A 118 -3.81 -13.19 -6.16
CA MET A 118 -5.22 -13.56 -6.01
C MET A 118 -5.63 -13.67 -4.54
N PHE A 119 -4.84 -14.32 -3.69
CA PHE A 119 -5.14 -14.43 -2.27
C PHE A 119 -4.87 -13.14 -1.51
N ALA A 120 -3.81 -12.40 -1.84
CA ALA A 120 -3.52 -11.10 -1.25
C ALA A 120 -4.65 -10.09 -1.50
N ALA A 121 -5.31 -10.11 -2.66
CA ALA A 121 -6.44 -9.26 -3.02
C ALA A 121 -7.61 -9.29 -2.02
N ILE A 122 -7.67 -10.29 -1.15
CA ILE A 122 -8.75 -10.45 -0.15
C ILE A 122 -8.67 -9.39 0.94
N TYR A 123 -7.46 -9.00 1.37
CA TYR A 123 -7.30 -8.19 2.58
C TYR A 123 -8.02 -6.83 2.48
N HIS A 124 -7.81 -6.06 1.44
CA HIS A 124 -8.33 -4.69 1.39
C HIS A 124 -9.87 -4.60 1.43
N PRO A 125 -10.63 -5.34 0.63
CA PRO A 125 -12.10 -5.28 0.71
C PRO A 125 -12.66 -5.93 1.97
N VAL A 126 -12.05 -7.01 2.45
CA VAL A 126 -12.60 -7.81 3.54
C VAL A 126 -12.06 -7.37 4.90
N GLY A 127 -10.74 -7.31 5.05
CA GLY A 127 -10.08 -6.96 6.31
C GLY A 127 -10.38 -5.53 6.76
N MET A 128 -10.41 -4.57 5.82
CA MET A 128 -10.78 -3.18 6.13
C MET A 128 -12.24 -3.06 6.56
N ALA A 129 -13.16 -3.78 5.92
CA ALA A 129 -14.56 -3.80 6.35
C ALA A 129 -14.69 -4.36 7.77
N MET A 130 -14.02 -5.47 8.07
CA MET A 130 -14.00 -6.07 9.42
C MET A 130 -13.39 -5.12 10.47
N LEU A 131 -12.31 -4.41 10.12
CA LEU A 131 -11.67 -3.45 11.02
C LEU A 131 -12.60 -2.29 11.38
N ILE A 132 -13.31 -1.73 10.39
CA ILE A 132 -14.28 -0.65 10.59
C ILE A 132 -15.43 -1.10 11.48
N GLU A 133 -15.87 -2.35 11.36
CA GLU A 133 -16.92 -2.93 12.21
C GLU A 133 -16.44 -3.22 13.64
N ALA A 134 -15.20 -3.71 13.78
CA ALA A 134 -14.63 -4.08 15.06
C ALA A 134 -14.26 -2.87 15.93
N THR A 135 -14.20 -1.64 15.40
CA THR A 135 -13.66 -0.50 16.14
C THR A 135 -14.67 0.61 16.40
N ASN A 136 -14.66 1.16 17.62
CA ASN A 136 -15.43 2.35 17.99
C ASN A 136 -14.63 3.64 17.71
N ALA A 137 -13.29 3.61 17.83
CA ALA A 137 -12.37 4.72 17.57
C ALA A 137 -11.79 4.60 16.15
N ARG A 138 -12.63 4.73 15.13
CA ARG A 138 -12.32 4.44 13.73
C ARG A 138 -11.05 5.12 13.22
N GLY A 139 -10.88 6.41 13.45
CA GLY A 139 -9.71 7.15 12.96
C GLY A 139 -8.39 6.61 13.51
N ARG A 140 -8.30 6.39 14.83
CA ARG A 140 -7.08 5.89 15.48
C ARG A 140 -6.76 4.44 15.07
N SER A 141 -7.76 3.58 14.97
CA SER A 141 -7.57 2.18 14.59
C SER A 141 -7.18 2.05 13.12
N LEU A 142 -7.76 2.83 12.23
CA LEU A 142 -7.40 2.87 10.81
C LEU A 142 -5.98 3.42 10.61
N ALA A 143 -5.61 4.48 11.35
CA ALA A 143 -4.25 5.02 11.31
C ALA A 143 -3.21 3.99 11.75
N PHE A 144 -3.46 3.28 12.87
CA PHE A 144 -2.56 2.23 13.35
C PHE A 144 -2.46 1.06 12.36
N ASN A 145 -3.58 0.67 11.77
CA ASN A 145 -3.61 -0.36 10.73
C ASN A 145 -2.79 0.08 9.49
N GLY A 146 -2.88 1.34 9.09
CA GLY A 146 -2.03 1.90 8.03
C GLY A 146 -0.53 1.82 8.34
N VAL A 147 -0.15 2.11 9.60
CA VAL A 147 1.24 1.92 10.07
C VAL A 147 1.69 0.46 9.94
N CYS A 148 0.83 -0.50 10.29
CA CYS A 148 1.15 -1.92 10.13
C CYS A 148 1.40 -2.28 8.65
N GLY A 149 0.57 -1.80 7.71
CA GLY A 149 0.78 -1.99 6.28
C GLY A 149 2.12 -1.42 5.82
N ASN A 150 2.44 -0.19 6.22
CA ASN A 150 3.72 0.45 5.88
C ASN A 150 4.94 -0.27 6.47
N LEU A 151 4.81 -0.85 7.66
CA LEU A 151 5.85 -1.72 8.22
C LEU A 151 6.03 -2.99 7.39
N GLY A 152 4.95 -3.56 6.86
CA GLY A 152 5.03 -4.68 5.91
C GLY A 152 5.84 -4.32 4.68
N VAL A 153 5.53 -3.17 4.05
CA VAL A 153 6.32 -2.62 2.92
C VAL A 153 7.79 -2.43 3.30
N ALA A 154 8.07 -1.77 4.42
CA ALA A 154 9.42 -1.41 4.82
C ALA A 154 10.29 -2.64 5.15
N LEU A 155 9.73 -3.62 5.85
CA LEU A 155 10.46 -4.80 6.31
C LEU A 155 10.66 -5.86 5.21
N ALA A 156 9.89 -5.81 4.13
CA ALA A 156 9.97 -6.81 3.07
C ALA A 156 11.37 -6.90 2.47
N ALA A 157 12.00 -5.78 2.14
CA ALA A 157 13.34 -5.76 1.54
C ALA A 157 14.40 -6.33 2.49
N GLY A 158 14.45 -5.85 3.74
CA GLY A 158 15.46 -6.28 4.71
C GLY A 158 15.33 -7.75 5.11
N ILE A 159 14.11 -8.22 5.42
CA ILE A 159 13.87 -9.61 5.82
C ILE A 159 14.14 -10.56 4.64
N SER A 160 13.67 -10.23 3.42
CA SER A 160 13.90 -11.07 2.26
C SER A 160 15.38 -11.15 1.90
N ALA A 161 16.11 -10.02 1.96
CA ALA A 161 17.55 -9.98 1.72
C ALA A 161 18.33 -10.77 2.78
N ALA A 162 17.97 -10.67 4.06
CA ALA A 162 18.61 -11.43 5.13
C ALA A 162 18.42 -12.95 4.95
N LEU A 163 17.19 -13.38 4.69
CA LEU A 163 16.90 -14.81 4.44
C LEU A 163 17.59 -15.33 3.18
N ALA A 164 17.62 -14.52 2.11
CA ALA A 164 18.31 -14.87 0.88
C ALA A 164 19.82 -14.98 1.05
N THR A 165 20.42 -14.11 1.87
CA THR A 165 21.87 -14.09 2.13
C THR A 165 22.30 -15.19 3.08
N TRP A 166 21.61 -15.37 4.20
CA TRP A 166 22.05 -16.28 5.27
C TRP A 166 21.65 -17.75 5.04
N VAL A 167 20.58 -17.98 4.28
CA VAL A 167 20.06 -19.33 4.05
C VAL A 167 20.03 -19.66 2.56
N SER A 168 19.11 -19.06 1.82
CA SER A 168 18.97 -19.16 0.37
C SER A 168 17.86 -18.22 -0.12
N TRP A 169 17.85 -17.86 -1.41
CA TRP A 169 16.77 -17.10 -1.99
C TRP A 169 15.38 -17.76 -1.81
N ARG A 170 15.34 -19.11 -1.77
CA ARG A 170 14.11 -19.87 -1.51
C ARG A 170 13.60 -19.69 -0.08
N ALA A 171 14.50 -19.50 0.89
CA ALA A 171 14.12 -19.27 2.29
C ALA A 171 13.32 -17.98 2.46
N ALA A 172 13.57 -16.96 1.62
CA ALA A 172 12.78 -15.73 1.62
C ALA A 172 11.29 -15.98 1.31
N PHE A 173 10.97 -17.09 0.66
CA PHE A 173 9.59 -17.52 0.42
C PHE A 173 9.12 -18.52 1.48
N TYR A 174 9.93 -19.54 1.82
CA TYR A 174 9.49 -20.63 2.72
C TYR A 174 9.25 -20.17 4.16
N VAL A 175 10.12 -19.29 4.70
CA VAL A 175 9.97 -18.85 6.09
C VAL A 175 8.66 -18.06 6.29
N PRO A 176 8.35 -17.05 5.46
CA PRO A 176 7.04 -16.40 5.54
C PRO A 176 5.89 -17.35 5.21
N ALA A 177 6.06 -18.31 4.27
CA ALA A 177 5.02 -19.28 3.93
C ALA A 177 4.53 -20.07 5.15
N VAL A 178 5.47 -20.64 5.90
CA VAL A 178 5.15 -21.38 7.14
C VAL A 178 4.47 -20.48 8.15
N LEU A 179 5.02 -19.27 8.39
CA LEU A 179 4.46 -18.31 9.33
C LEU A 179 3.02 -17.96 8.98
N PHE A 180 2.71 -17.72 7.71
CA PHE A 180 1.38 -17.26 7.29
C PHE A 180 0.36 -18.39 7.27
N VAL A 181 0.75 -19.61 6.88
CA VAL A 181 -0.12 -20.80 7.02
C VAL A 181 -0.45 -21.03 8.48
N LEU A 182 0.54 -21.02 9.38
CA LEU A 182 0.30 -21.19 10.82
C LEU A 182 -0.58 -20.06 11.37
N THR A 183 -0.35 -18.82 10.96
CA THR A 183 -1.22 -17.69 11.33
C THR A 183 -2.66 -17.93 10.90
N GLY A 184 -2.87 -18.41 9.66
CA GLY A 184 -4.22 -18.71 9.15
C GLY A 184 -4.93 -19.82 9.92
N ILE A 185 -4.20 -20.90 10.27
CA ILE A 185 -4.72 -21.99 11.10
C ILE A 185 -5.13 -21.47 12.49
N VAL A 186 -4.24 -20.73 13.15
CA VAL A 186 -4.52 -20.14 14.46
C VAL A 186 -5.68 -19.16 14.38
N TYR A 187 -5.71 -18.30 13.36
CA TYR A 187 -6.81 -17.36 13.13
C TYR A 187 -8.16 -18.07 13.03
N LEU A 188 -8.27 -19.11 12.20
CA LEU A 188 -9.48 -19.89 12.04
C LEU A 188 -9.88 -20.64 13.31
N TRP A 189 -8.91 -21.03 14.13
CA TRP A 189 -9.19 -21.71 15.40
C TRP A 189 -9.70 -20.76 16.48
N VAL A 190 -9.12 -19.54 16.59
CA VAL A 190 -9.43 -18.62 17.70
C VAL A 190 -10.46 -17.56 17.37
N THR A 191 -10.84 -17.38 16.11
CA THR A 191 -11.81 -16.37 15.68
C THR A 191 -13.16 -17.05 15.45
N PRO A 192 -14.24 -16.63 16.13
CA PRO A 192 -15.55 -17.22 15.96
C PRO A 192 -16.13 -16.94 14.57
N TYR A 193 -17.09 -17.75 14.17
CA TYR A 193 -17.79 -17.59 12.90
C TYR A 193 -18.61 -16.28 12.89
N ASP A 194 -18.63 -15.60 11.73
CA ASP A 194 -19.27 -14.29 11.58
C ASP A 194 -20.76 -14.34 11.96
N ARG A 195 -21.13 -13.49 12.90
CA ARG A 195 -22.54 -13.09 13.06
C ARG A 195 -22.70 -11.74 12.37
N HIS A 196 -23.30 -11.74 11.20
CA HIS A 196 -23.58 -10.53 10.41
C HIS A 196 -24.41 -9.55 11.23
N GLN A 197 -23.81 -8.48 11.70
CA GLN A 197 -24.51 -7.31 12.22
C GLN A 197 -24.18 -6.13 11.33
N ALA A 198 -25.09 -5.78 10.45
CA ALA A 198 -25.03 -4.52 9.72
C ALA A 198 -25.16 -3.36 10.72
N LYS A 199 -24.04 -2.70 11.05
CA LYS A 199 -24.06 -1.48 11.86
C LYS A 199 -24.32 -0.27 10.96
N SER A 200 -25.26 0.59 11.40
CA SER A 200 -25.54 1.89 10.82
C SER A 200 -24.26 2.70 10.54
N ARG A 201 -24.14 3.21 9.33
CA ARG A 201 -23.05 4.12 8.94
C ARG A 201 -23.27 5.46 9.64
N VAL A 202 -22.32 5.88 10.47
CA VAL A 202 -22.27 7.27 10.96
C VAL A 202 -21.72 8.11 9.80
N SER A 203 -22.53 9.03 9.27
CA SER A 203 -22.14 9.96 8.22
C SER A 203 -21.29 11.10 8.81
N SER A 204 -20.22 11.45 8.12
CA SER A 204 -19.51 12.71 8.36
C SER A 204 -20.10 13.77 7.43
N PRO A 205 -20.31 15.00 7.87
CA PRO A 205 -20.85 16.07 7.01
C PRO A 205 -19.89 16.33 5.85
N ALA A 206 -20.40 16.19 4.60
CA ALA A 206 -19.65 16.58 3.41
C ALA A 206 -19.87 18.07 3.11
N VAL A 207 -18.87 18.71 2.55
CA VAL A 207 -18.99 20.09 2.04
C VAL A 207 -19.95 20.07 0.85
N PRO A 208 -21.03 20.86 0.84
CA PRO A 208 -21.97 20.90 -0.29
C PRO A 208 -21.26 21.46 -1.54
N LEU A 209 -21.32 20.71 -2.62
CA LEU A 209 -20.74 21.06 -3.91
C LEU A 209 -21.81 21.13 -4.99
N THR A 210 -21.65 22.05 -5.93
CA THR A 210 -22.46 22.02 -7.17
C THR A 210 -22.11 20.80 -7.99
N PRO A 211 -23.02 20.25 -8.82
CA PRO A 211 -22.73 19.08 -9.66
C PRO A 211 -21.48 19.26 -10.54
N ARG A 212 -21.27 20.44 -11.09
CA ARG A 212 -20.09 20.78 -11.91
C ARG A 212 -18.80 20.68 -11.10
N LEU A 213 -18.76 21.24 -9.90
CA LEU A 213 -17.60 21.17 -9.01
C LEU A 213 -17.34 19.73 -8.53
N ALA A 214 -18.40 18.96 -8.26
CA ALA A 214 -18.25 17.55 -7.88
C ALA A 214 -17.61 16.71 -9.00
N VAL A 215 -18.01 16.92 -10.27
CA VAL A 215 -17.41 16.23 -11.43
C VAL A 215 -15.94 16.64 -11.61
N MET A 216 -15.65 17.95 -11.53
CA MET A 216 -14.26 18.44 -11.63
C MET A 216 -13.38 17.86 -10.52
N LEU A 217 -13.86 17.85 -9.28
CA LEU A 217 -13.16 17.29 -8.14
C LEU A 217 -12.89 15.78 -8.33
N PHE A 218 -13.88 15.04 -8.81
CA PHE A 218 -13.74 13.62 -9.10
C PHE A 218 -12.67 13.38 -10.18
N GLY A 219 -12.65 14.19 -11.23
CA GLY A 219 -11.61 14.15 -12.28
C GLY A 219 -10.21 14.38 -11.70
N LEU A 220 -10.03 15.38 -10.82
CA LEU A 220 -8.77 15.62 -10.13
C LEU A 220 -8.36 14.43 -9.25
N PHE A 221 -9.30 13.82 -8.51
CA PHE A 221 -9.02 12.64 -7.69
C PHE A 221 -8.58 11.42 -8.51
N ILE A 222 -9.11 11.23 -9.73
CA ILE A 222 -8.66 10.17 -10.65
C ILE A 222 -7.19 10.38 -11.02
N VAL A 223 -6.83 11.59 -11.47
CA VAL A 223 -5.44 11.89 -11.87
C VAL A 223 -4.50 11.76 -10.67
N ILE A 224 -4.89 12.27 -9.50
CA ILE A 224 -4.13 12.13 -8.26
C ILE A 224 -3.95 10.65 -7.89
N ALA A 225 -5.01 9.83 -7.96
CA ALA A 225 -4.93 8.42 -7.59
C ALA A 225 -3.98 7.63 -8.51
N LEU A 226 -4.04 7.85 -9.82
CA LEU A 226 -3.16 7.21 -10.80
C LEU A 226 -1.71 7.66 -10.62
N SER A 227 -1.46 8.97 -10.55
CA SER A 227 -0.10 9.51 -10.43
C SER A 227 0.54 9.14 -9.10
N ALA A 228 -0.19 9.25 -7.99
CA ALA A 228 0.29 8.84 -6.67
C ALA A 228 0.52 7.33 -6.60
N GLY A 229 -0.38 6.52 -7.18
CA GLY A 229 -0.24 5.07 -7.24
C GLY A 229 1.00 4.65 -8.04
N LEU A 230 1.21 5.21 -9.23
CA LEU A 230 2.40 4.94 -10.04
C LEU A 230 3.68 5.32 -9.29
N THR A 231 3.76 6.55 -8.77
CA THR A 231 4.95 7.02 -8.04
C THR A 231 5.24 6.17 -6.81
N PHE A 232 4.20 5.80 -6.04
CA PHE A 232 4.34 4.93 -4.88
C PHE A 232 4.88 3.55 -5.27
N ASN A 233 4.29 2.91 -6.27
CA ASN A 233 4.66 1.55 -6.67
C ASN A 233 6.05 1.50 -7.31
N VAL A 234 6.42 2.48 -8.14
CA VAL A 234 7.77 2.56 -8.70
C VAL A 234 8.81 2.65 -7.60
N LEU A 235 8.62 3.57 -6.63
CA LEU A 235 9.57 3.75 -5.54
C LEU A 235 9.65 2.52 -4.63
N THR A 236 8.53 1.90 -4.27
CA THR A 236 8.54 0.77 -3.32
C THR A 236 9.04 -0.53 -3.96
N ILE A 237 8.69 -0.78 -5.22
CA ILE A 237 9.06 -2.01 -5.94
C ILE A 237 10.53 -1.96 -6.39
N ALA A 238 10.96 -0.83 -6.97
CA ALA A 238 12.30 -0.72 -7.54
C ALA A 238 13.37 -0.33 -6.51
N LEU A 239 13.01 0.14 -5.32
CA LEU A 239 13.95 0.69 -4.34
C LEU A 239 15.16 -0.22 -4.05
N PRO A 240 14.99 -1.54 -3.80
CA PRO A 240 16.14 -2.42 -3.58
C PRO A 240 17.11 -2.41 -4.76
N LYS A 241 16.60 -2.51 -6.00
CA LYS A 241 17.46 -2.53 -7.20
C LYS A 241 18.07 -1.16 -7.51
N ILE A 242 17.38 -0.06 -7.20
CA ILE A 242 17.96 1.29 -7.30
C ILE A 242 19.16 1.42 -6.36
N VAL A 243 19.04 0.91 -5.13
CA VAL A 243 20.14 0.89 -4.15
C VAL A 243 21.27 0.01 -4.66
N ASP A 244 20.98 -1.18 -5.17
CA ASP A 244 21.94 -2.14 -5.72
C ASP A 244 22.79 -1.52 -6.85
N GLU A 245 22.18 -0.87 -7.82
CA GLU A 245 22.89 -0.37 -8.99
C GLU A 245 23.52 1.01 -8.82
N ARG A 246 22.92 1.88 -8.00
CA ARG A 246 23.27 3.33 -8.00
C ARG A 246 23.88 3.83 -6.72
N LEU A 247 23.87 3.06 -5.63
CA LEU A 247 24.50 3.49 -4.39
C LEU A 247 26.00 3.17 -4.40
N SER A 248 26.37 1.90 -4.60
CA SER A 248 27.74 1.42 -4.71
C SER A 248 27.74 0.10 -5.47
N ARG A 249 28.73 -0.09 -6.32
CA ARG A 249 28.94 -1.38 -6.99
C ARG A 249 29.33 -2.43 -5.96
N ASP A 250 28.83 -3.64 -6.11
CA ASP A 250 29.17 -4.82 -5.30
C ASP A 250 28.68 -4.79 -3.83
N LEU A 251 27.60 -4.05 -3.54
CA LEU A 251 26.96 -4.11 -2.23
C LEU A 251 26.35 -5.52 -1.99
N PRO A 252 26.70 -6.19 -0.87
CA PRO A 252 26.01 -7.42 -0.52
C PRO A 252 24.50 -7.21 -0.39
N LEU A 253 23.70 -8.17 -0.85
CA LEU A 253 22.23 -8.11 -0.88
C LEU A 253 21.62 -7.75 0.50
N LEU A 254 22.26 -8.21 1.58
CA LEU A 254 21.85 -7.87 2.95
C LEU A 254 21.86 -6.35 3.20
N PHE A 255 22.92 -5.66 2.75
CA PHE A 255 23.02 -4.20 2.90
C PHE A 255 22.06 -3.47 1.98
N VAL A 256 21.88 -3.96 0.74
CA VAL A 256 20.88 -3.44 -0.19
C VAL A 256 19.48 -3.46 0.44
N GLY A 257 19.06 -4.60 0.97
CA GLY A 257 17.77 -4.75 1.64
C GLY A 257 17.65 -3.92 2.92
N GLY A 258 18.72 -3.87 3.72
CA GLY A 258 18.77 -3.06 4.95
C GLY A 258 18.61 -1.56 4.68
N ILE A 259 19.31 -1.03 3.67
CA ILE A 259 19.24 0.38 3.27
C ILE A 259 17.86 0.69 2.68
N ALA A 260 17.33 -0.17 1.81
CA ALA A 260 15.96 -0.01 1.28
C ALA A 260 14.93 0.04 2.42
N THR A 261 15.05 -0.86 3.40
CA THR A 261 14.20 -0.85 4.60
C THR A 261 14.33 0.47 5.37
N ALA A 262 15.55 0.97 5.59
CA ALA A 262 15.77 2.23 6.32
C ALA A 262 15.09 3.41 5.62
N VAL A 263 15.19 3.51 4.29
CA VAL A 263 14.53 4.55 3.49
C VAL A 263 13.01 4.45 3.60
N LEU A 264 12.44 3.23 3.53
CA LEU A 264 10.99 3.02 3.66
C LEU A 264 10.48 3.30 5.08
N VAL A 265 11.26 3.00 6.12
CA VAL A 265 10.95 3.37 7.51
C VAL A 265 10.91 4.89 7.68
N CYS A 266 11.84 5.64 7.05
CA CYS A 266 11.75 7.11 7.04
C CYS A 266 10.41 7.59 6.47
N GLY A 267 9.89 6.95 5.41
CA GLY A 267 8.56 7.23 4.87
C GLY A 267 7.43 6.99 5.87
N ALA A 268 7.46 5.86 6.58
CA ALA A 268 6.46 5.55 7.60
C ALA A 268 6.48 6.57 8.76
N LEU A 269 7.68 7.02 9.18
CA LEU A 269 7.83 8.08 10.19
C LEU A 269 7.31 9.43 9.68
N ALA A 270 7.59 9.78 8.43
CA ALA A 270 7.06 11.00 7.79
C ALA A 270 5.54 10.99 7.74
N GLN A 271 4.91 9.86 7.44
CA GLN A 271 3.45 9.72 7.47
C GLN A 271 2.86 10.00 8.86
N LEU A 272 3.49 9.50 9.92
CA LEU A 272 3.07 9.78 11.30
C LEU A 272 3.22 11.27 11.63
N THR A 273 4.29 11.89 11.17
CA THR A 273 4.54 13.33 11.36
C THR A 273 3.49 14.16 10.63
N VAL A 274 3.20 13.84 9.37
CA VAL A 274 2.15 14.49 8.58
C VAL A 274 0.79 14.30 9.23
N GLY A 275 0.50 13.09 9.75
CA GLY A 275 -0.75 12.81 10.48
C GLY A 275 -0.97 13.68 11.72
N ARG A 276 0.11 14.16 12.36
CA ARG A 276 0.02 15.16 13.45
C ARG A 276 -0.05 16.60 12.94
N LEU A 277 0.68 16.89 11.86
CA LEU A 277 0.76 18.24 11.30
C LEU A 277 -0.59 18.75 10.78
N VAL A 278 -1.46 17.85 10.29
CA VAL A 278 -2.83 18.21 9.85
C VAL A 278 -3.75 18.74 10.95
N GLU A 279 -3.35 18.60 12.22
CA GLU A 279 -4.08 19.20 13.35
C GLU A 279 -3.85 20.74 13.45
N TRP A 280 -2.74 21.24 12.89
CA TRP A 280 -2.34 22.65 12.99
C TRP A 280 -2.27 23.38 11.65
N VAL A 281 -2.03 22.63 10.57
CA VAL A 281 -1.87 23.19 9.22
C VAL A 281 -2.98 22.65 8.32
N PRO A 282 -3.63 23.50 7.49
CA PRO A 282 -4.69 23.05 6.60
C PRO A 282 -4.23 21.90 5.69
N PRO A 283 -5.01 20.81 5.57
CA PRO A 283 -4.62 19.61 4.82
C PRO A 283 -4.19 19.91 3.37
N HIS A 284 -4.87 20.84 2.69
CA HIS A 284 -4.55 21.20 1.32
C HIS A 284 -3.18 21.86 1.17
N VAL A 285 -2.70 22.63 2.18
CA VAL A 285 -1.36 23.22 2.19
C VAL A 285 -0.30 22.14 2.36
N ILE A 286 -0.50 21.23 3.31
CA ILE A 286 0.41 20.09 3.52
C ILE A 286 0.47 19.25 2.25
N PHE A 287 -0.67 19.02 1.58
CA PHE A 287 -0.73 18.22 0.36
C PHE A 287 0.12 18.83 -0.76
N ALA A 288 0.05 20.16 -0.95
CA ALA A 288 0.89 20.85 -1.93
C ALA A 288 2.39 20.72 -1.59
N ILE A 289 2.76 20.89 -0.31
CA ILE A 289 4.15 20.78 0.14
C ILE A 289 4.69 19.38 -0.09
N VAL A 290 3.99 18.34 0.37
CA VAL A 290 4.48 16.97 0.25
C VAL A 290 4.54 16.49 -1.20
N THR A 291 3.58 16.86 -2.06
CA THR A 291 3.64 16.49 -3.48
C THR A 291 4.74 17.24 -4.22
N GLY A 292 5.01 18.50 -3.87
CA GLY A 292 6.15 19.27 -4.39
C GLY A 292 7.48 18.67 -3.98
N LEU A 293 7.65 18.30 -2.70
CA LEU A 293 8.84 17.59 -2.22
C LEU A 293 9.00 16.22 -2.90
N GLY A 294 7.90 15.52 -3.18
CA GLY A 294 7.90 14.26 -3.92
C GLY A 294 8.42 14.44 -5.35
N PHE A 295 7.98 15.47 -6.06
CA PHE A 295 8.52 15.82 -7.37
C PHE A 295 10.02 16.12 -7.31
N LEU A 296 10.45 17.02 -6.43
CA LEU A 296 11.85 17.41 -6.30
C LEU A 296 12.75 16.23 -5.90
N GLY A 297 12.29 15.39 -4.96
CA GLY A 297 13.02 14.20 -4.54
C GLY A 297 13.22 13.18 -5.67
N ASN A 298 12.18 12.90 -6.46
CA ASN A 298 12.28 12.03 -7.63
C ASN A 298 13.19 12.61 -8.72
N LEU A 299 13.07 13.91 -8.99
CA LEU A 299 13.91 14.61 -9.97
C LEU A 299 15.39 14.57 -9.56
N TRP A 300 15.67 14.84 -8.28
CA TRP A 300 17.03 14.76 -7.75
C TRP A 300 17.57 13.33 -7.81
N ALA A 301 16.78 12.32 -7.40
CA ALA A 301 17.17 10.91 -7.47
C ALA A 301 17.48 10.46 -8.91
N ALA A 302 16.81 11.00 -9.93
CA ALA A 302 17.08 10.64 -11.32
C ALA A 302 18.50 10.95 -11.78
N TYR A 303 19.10 12.02 -11.25
CA TYR A 303 20.40 12.54 -11.69
C TYR A 303 21.56 12.32 -10.69
N THR A 304 21.31 11.65 -9.55
CA THR A 304 22.33 11.45 -8.52
C THR A 304 22.63 9.98 -8.26
N SER A 305 23.77 9.73 -7.62
CA SER A 305 24.22 8.41 -7.15
C SER A 305 24.85 8.53 -5.76
N GLY A 306 25.24 7.41 -5.15
CA GLY A 306 25.89 7.40 -3.85
C GLY A 306 24.98 7.94 -2.74
N THR A 307 25.55 8.63 -1.75
CA THR A 307 24.83 9.15 -0.58
C THR A 307 23.78 10.21 -0.93
N ALA A 308 24.01 11.04 -1.95
CA ALA A 308 23.05 12.03 -2.41
C ALA A 308 21.75 11.37 -2.94
N LEU A 309 21.87 10.22 -3.60
CA LEU A 309 20.74 9.41 -4.01
C LEU A 309 19.89 8.96 -2.81
N LEU A 310 20.52 8.53 -1.70
CA LEU A 310 19.78 8.09 -0.51
C LEU A 310 18.96 9.22 0.10
N VAL A 311 19.53 10.43 0.16
CA VAL A 311 18.80 11.61 0.64
C VAL A 311 17.61 11.93 -0.27
N ALA A 312 17.82 11.92 -1.59
CA ALA A 312 16.79 12.16 -2.57
C ALA A 312 15.66 11.12 -2.48
N LEU A 313 15.99 9.83 -2.36
CA LEU A 313 15.04 8.73 -2.18
C LEU A 313 14.28 8.85 -0.85
N ALA A 314 14.96 9.21 0.24
CA ALA A 314 14.31 9.42 1.53
C ALA A 314 13.28 10.55 1.46
N ILE A 315 13.59 11.67 0.79
CA ILE A 315 12.66 12.77 0.56
C ILE A 315 11.47 12.30 -0.31
N ALA A 316 11.73 11.60 -1.42
CA ALA A 316 10.69 11.12 -2.32
C ALA A 316 9.75 10.13 -1.62
N VAL A 317 10.30 9.18 -0.84
CA VAL A 317 9.53 8.19 -0.09
C VAL A 317 8.77 8.85 1.06
N ALA A 318 9.39 9.75 1.83
CA ALA A 318 8.70 10.51 2.88
C ALA A 318 7.50 11.29 2.33
N ALA A 319 7.66 11.92 1.18
CA ALA A 319 6.63 12.67 0.51
C ALA A 319 5.45 11.79 0.05
N ILE A 320 5.75 10.66 -0.61
CA ILE A 320 4.70 9.78 -1.14
C ILE A 320 3.91 9.08 -0.03
N TYR A 321 4.54 8.78 1.11
CA TYR A 321 3.83 8.25 2.28
C TYR A 321 3.02 9.34 3.00
N GLY A 322 3.59 10.55 3.15
CA GLY A 322 2.91 11.67 3.78
C GLY A 322 1.64 12.09 3.03
N GLN A 323 1.67 12.09 1.69
CA GLN A 323 0.52 12.47 0.87
C GLN A 323 -0.69 11.54 1.02
N VAL A 324 -0.49 10.25 1.34
CA VAL A 324 -1.60 9.29 1.46
C VAL A 324 -2.62 9.74 2.50
N THR A 325 -2.14 10.07 3.72
CA THR A 325 -3.01 10.52 4.82
C THR A 325 -3.79 11.78 4.46
N VAL A 326 -3.13 12.76 3.86
CA VAL A 326 -3.75 14.04 3.52
C VAL A 326 -4.77 13.88 2.40
N ASN A 327 -4.44 13.10 1.38
CA ASN A 327 -5.34 12.78 0.28
C ASN A 327 -6.62 12.11 0.78
N ASP A 328 -6.51 11.15 1.72
CA ASP A 328 -7.66 10.48 2.34
C ASP A 328 -8.57 11.46 3.07
N MET A 329 -7.98 12.39 3.82
CA MET A 329 -8.74 13.40 4.57
C MET A 329 -9.47 14.36 3.62
N ILE A 330 -8.81 14.86 2.58
CA ILE A 330 -9.41 15.77 1.60
C ILE A 330 -10.54 15.04 0.87
N MET A 331 -10.31 13.82 0.41
CA MET A 331 -11.33 13.05 -0.29
C MET A 331 -12.54 12.75 0.60
N ALA A 332 -12.34 12.39 1.87
CA ALA A 332 -13.43 12.18 2.83
C ALA A 332 -14.26 13.44 3.06
N ARG A 333 -13.60 14.62 3.14
CA ARG A 333 -14.25 15.91 3.39
C ARG A 333 -15.11 16.40 2.21
N TYR A 334 -14.64 16.20 0.99
CA TYR A 334 -15.27 16.74 -0.22
C TYR A 334 -16.10 15.72 -1.00
N THR A 335 -16.29 14.49 -0.49
CA THR A 335 -17.14 13.48 -1.12
C THR A 335 -18.40 13.28 -0.30
N ALA A 336 -19.56 13.49 -0.94
CA ALA A 336 -20.87 13.27 -0.31
C ALA A 336 -21.03 11.81 0.13
N ASP A 337 -21.70 11.59 1.27
CA ASP A 337 -21.86 10.26 1.88
C ASP A 337 -22.45 9.22 0.94
N ALA A 338 -23.44 9.63 0.13
CA ALA A 338 -24.08 8.77 -0.86
C ALA A 338 -23.13 8.23 -1.95
N TRP A 339 -22.03 8.94 -2.23
CA TRP A 339 -21.05 8.62 -3.26
C TRP A 339 -19.73 8.10 -2.70
N ARG A 340 -19.47 8.29 -1.40
CA ARG A 340 -18.17 8.00 -0.75
C ARG A 340 -17.68 6.58 -1.04
N GLY A 341 -18.54 5.58 -0.89
CA GLY A 341 -18.17 4.19 -1.16
C GLY A 341 -17.74 3.96 -2.61
N ARG A 342 -18.42 4.59 -3.59
CA ARG A 342 -18.09 4.46 -5.01
C ARG A 342 -16.76 5.16 -5.34
N VAL A 343 -16.54 6.35 -4.81
CA VAL A 343 -15.29 7.13 -5.02
C VAL A 343 -14.09 6.38 -4.45
N TYR A 344 -14.21 5.81 -3.24
CA TYR A 344 -13.14 4.98 -2.67
C TYR A 344 -12.92 3.68 -3.46
N ALA A 345 -13.98 3.03 -3.95
CA ALA A 345 -13.84 1.83 -4.78
C ALA A 345 -13.07 2.14 -6.08
N VAL A 346 -13.40 3.23 -6.77
CA VAL A 346 -12.67 3.68 -7.96
C VAL A 346 -11.21 3.99 -7.61
N ARG A 347 -10.96 4.70 -6.51
CA ARG A 347 -9.60 5.01 -6.08
C ARG A 347 -8.75 3.77 -5.82
N TYR A 348 -9.26 2.79 -5.07
CA TYR A 348 -8.53 1.55 -4.80
C TYR A 348 -8.28 0.77 -6.08
N PHE A 349 -9.26 0.69 -6.97
CA PHE A 349 -9.08 0.07 -8.28
C PHE A 349 -7.93 0.74 -9.07
N LEU A 350 -7.89 2.08 -9.10
CA LEU A 350 -6.82 2.83 -9.76
C LEU A 350 -5.44 2.62 -9.12
N LEU A 351 -5.38 2.55 -7.79
CA LEU A 351 -4.15 2.25 -7.06
C LEU A 351 -3.63 0.83 -7.40
N PHE A 352 -4.51 -0.16 -7.50
CA PHE A 352 -4.10 -1.53 -7.80
C PHE A 352 -3.68 -1.71 -9.25
N ILE A 353 -4.39 -1.08 -10.20
CA ILE A 353 -4.00 -1.15 -11.61
C ILE A 353 -2.68 -0.42 -11.87
N SER A 354 -2.41 0.67 -11.13
CA SER A 354 -1.15 1.41 -11.21
C SER A 354 0.05 0.58 -10.75
N ALA A 355 -0.14 -0.41 -9.86
CA ALA A 355 0.94 -1.30 -9.45
C ALA A 355 1.42 -2.21 -10.59
N GLY A 356 0.49 -2.82 -11.33
CA GLY A 356 0.84 -3.58 -12.54
C GLY A 356 1.50 -2.71 -13.62
N ALA A 357 0.97 -1.51 -13.84
CA ALA A 357 1.54 -0.56 -14.79
C ALA A 357 2.95 -0.09 -14.37
N ALA A 358 3.20 0.11 -13.07
CA ALA A 358 4.50 0.49 -12.55
C ALA A 358 5.56 -0.58 -12.83
N ILE A 359 5.23 -1.87 -12.71
CA ILE A 359 6.16 -2.96 -13.02
C ILE A 359 6.50 -2.98 -14.51
N GLY A 360 5.50 -2.86 -15.38
CA GLY A 360 5.74 -2.76 -16.82
C GLY A 360 6.61 -1.57 -17.17
N MET A 361 6.38 -0.43 -16.52
CA MET A 361 7.19 0.78 -16.67
C MET A 361 8.63 0.57 -16.19
N ILE A 362 8.84 -0.04 -15.01
CA ILE A 362 10.17 -0.37 -14.49
C ILE A 362 10.90 -1.29 -15.47
N ALA A 363 10.28 -2.38 -15.90
CA ALA A 363 10.91 -3.34 -16.81
C ALA A 363 11.33 -2.69 -18.12
N LEU A 364 10.40 -1.99 -18.80
CA LEU A 364 10.65 -1.39 -20.10
C LEU A 364 11.69 -0.25 -20.04
N LEU A 365 11.53 0.67 -19.10
CA LEU A 365 12.41 1.85 -19.01
C LEU A 365 13.80 1.48 -18.45
N HIS A 366 13.87 0.50 -17.54
CA HIS A 366 15.15 0.02 -17.03
C HIS A 366 15.97 -0.64 -18.14
N GLU A 367 15.35 -1.48 -18.98
CA GLU A 367 16.03 -2.13 -20.11
C GLU A 367 16.61 -1.13 -21.10
N THR A 368 15.92 -0.01 -21.34
CA THR A 368 16.30 0.99 -22.36
C THR A 368 17.22 2.10 -21.84
N GLY A 369 17.11 2.49 -20.59
CA GLY A 369 17.85 3.66 -20.05
C GLY A 369 18.18 3.56 -18.56
N GLY A 370 18.08 2.36 -17.95
CA GLY A 370 18.38 2.12 -16.55
C GLY A 370 17.51 2.96 -15.60
N PHE A 371 17.92 3.01 -14.33
CA PHE A 371 17.16 3.75 -13.31
C PHE A 371 17.20 5.28 -13.47
N SER A 372 18.09 5.85 -14.27
CA SER A 372 18.01 7.27 -14.60
C SER A 372 16.75 7.58 -15.39
N LEU A 373 16.40 6.72 -16.36
CA LEU A 373 15.17 6.88 -17.14
C LEU A 373 13.92 6.54 -16.31
N VAL A 374 13.95 5.46 -15.53
CA VAL A 374 12.82 5.08 -14.65
C VAL A 374 12.49 6.21 -13.68
N LEU A 375 13.47 6.75 -12.98
CA LEU A 375 13.28 7.83 -12.01
C LEU A 375 12.95 9.16 -12.69
N GLY A 376 13.50 9.42 -13.88
CA GLY A 376 13.16 10.60 -14.69
C GLY A 376 11.68 10.60 -15.10
N VAL A 377 11.18 9.49 -15.61
CA VAL A 377 9.75 9.34 -15.96
C VAL A 377 8.89 9.41 -14.69
N ASN A 378 9.34 8.77 -13.59
CA ASN A 378 8.64 8.88 -12.31
C ASN A 378 8.59 10.32 -11.78
N ALA A 379 9.62 11.14 -12.01
CA ALA A 379 9.63 12.56 -11.67
C ALA A 379 8.59 13.35 -12.50
N VAL A 380 8.42 13.01 -13.79
CA VAL A 380 7.37 13.62 -14.64
C VAL A 380 5.98 13.25 -14.10
N ILE A 381 5.76 12.01 -13.69
CA ILE A 381 4.50 11.59 -13.06
C ILE A 381 4.28 12.31 -11.72
N ALA A 382 5.33 12.47 -10.91
CA ALA A 382 5.27 13.22 -9.66
C ALA A 382 5.00 14.72 -9.90
N LEU A 383 5.51 15.30 -10.99
CA LEU A 383 5.18 16.67 -11.42
C LEU A 383 3.68 16.78 -11.78
N LEU A 384 3.13 15.80 -12.51
CA LEU A 384 1.71 15.75 -12.82
C LEU A 384 0.86 15.68 -11.54
N LEU A 385 1.28 14.84 -10.56
CA LEU A 385 0.65 14.79 -9.24
C LEU A 385 0.69 16.15 -8.55
N PHE A 386 1.84 16.82 -8.54
CA PHE A 386 2.01 18.13 -7.90
C PHE A 386 1.14 19.20 -8.56
N VAL A 387 1.17 19.32 -9.89
CA VAL A 387 0.34 20.30 -10.63
C VAL A 387 -1.15 20.05 -10.42
N THR A 388 -1.58 18.78 -10.44
CA THR A 388 -2.98 18.41 -10.18
C THR A 388 -3.36 18.73 -8.72
N THR A 389 -2.44 18.56 -7.80
CA THR A 389 -2.64 18.96 -6.39
C THR A 389 -2.81 20.48 -6.26
N LEU A 390 -2.01 21.28 -6.95
CA LEU A 390 -2.17 22.74 -6.96
C LEU A 390 -3.53 23.18 -7.54
N ALA A 391 -4.00 22.51 -8.59
CA ALA A 391 -5.34 22.74 -9.13
C ALA A 391 -6.44 22.40 -8.11
N LEU A 392 -6.28 21.29 -7.39
CA LEU A 392 -7.18 20.91 -6.30
C LEU A 392 -7.17 21.95 -5.16
N VAL A 393 -5.99 22.41 -4.76
CA VAL A 393 -5.84 23.44 -3.71
C VAL A 393 -6.55 24.75 -4.12
N ALA A 394 -6.32 25.20 -5.35
CA ALA A 394 -6.97 26.42 -5.86
C ALA A 394 -8.51 26.28 -5.85
N MET A 395 -9.03 25.09 -6.21
CA MET A 395 -10.46 24.81 -6.15
C MET A 395 -11.00 24.81 -4.71
N ILE A 396 -10.28 24.20 -3.77
CA ILE A 396 -10.66 24.16 -2.34
C ILE A 396 -10.75 25.59 -1.79
N ILE A 397 -9.73 26.43 -2.01
CA ILE A 397 -9.69 27.82 -1.55
C ILE A 397 -10.88 28.61 -2.15
N SER A 398 -11.20 28.41 -3.43
CA SER A 398 -12.35 29.05 -4.09
C SER A 398 -13.69 28.63 -3.45
N VAL A 399 -13.86 27.35 -3.12
CA VAL A 399 -15.08 26.82 -2.49
C VAL A 399 -15.23 27.36 -1.07
N GLU A 400 -14.18 27.29 -0.25
CA GLU A 400 -14.20 27.76 1.13
C GLU A 400 -14.35 29.30 1.22
N GLY A 401 -13.76 30.03 0.28
CA GLY A 401 -13.93 31.50 0.18
C GLY A 401 -15.37 31.89 -0.09
N ARG A 402 -16.08 31.20 -0.98
CA ARG A 402 -17.51 31.45 -1.27
C ARG A 402 -18.41 31.16 -0.10
N GLN A 403 -18.11 30.13 0.69
CA GLN A 403 -18.89 29.79 1.89
C GLN A 403 -18.75 30.83 3.00
N ARG A 404 -17.59 31.51 3.12
CA ARG A 404 -17.38 32.59 4.11
C ARG A 404 -18.10 33.89 3.74
N THR A 405 -18.41 34.08 2.46
CA THR A 405 -19.07 35.31 1.96
C THR A 405 -20.58 35.17 1.84
N GLN A 406 -21.15 33.99 2.02
CA GLN A 406 -22.60 33.80 2.13
C GLN A 406 -23.05 34.05 3.59
N PRO A 407 -23.97 35.01 3.86
CA PRO A 407 -24.54 35.18 5.21
C PRO A 407 -25.23 33.89 5.62
N ALA A 408 -25.08 33.49 6.90
CA ALA A 408 -25.85 32.45 7.50
C ALA A 408 -27.35 32.81 7.38
N GLU A 409 -28.11 32.15 6.52
CA GLU A 409 -29.57 32.22 6.48
C GLU A 409 -30.19 31.51 7.69
#